data_81954918388fb4809555d0ff4fd6ae88
#
_entry.id   81954918388fb4809555d0ff4fd6ae88
#
_cell.length_a   1.000
_cell.length_b   1.000
_cell.length_c   1.000
_cell.angle_alpha   90.00
_cell.angle_beta   90.00
_cell.angle_gamma   90.00
#
_symmetry.space_group_name_H-M   'P 1'
#
loop_
_entity.id
_entity.type
_entity.pdbx_description
1 polymer ?
#
loop_
_entity_poly.entity_id
_entity_poly.type
_entity_poly.pdbx_seq_one_letter_code
_entity_poly.pdbx_strand_id
1 'polypeptide(L)'
;EMQRSLVGSEMCIRDSNSLSYKGFELSVFLQGIAGNKIYNANNIDNTGMAAAYNQTTDVLKRWQGEGTSNSMPRAVFGDPNQNTRVSDRFVENGSYLRLKNITLSYTFPKQWLQKAQIENARLSLSCENVATITGYSGFDPEVGINGIDQNRYPISRTFSLGLNFNF
;
A
#
# COMPACT_ATOMS: atom_id res chain seq x y z
N GLU A 1 -25.56 4.87 7.31
CA GLU A 1 -24.93 6.12 7.82
C GLU A 1 -23.41 6.02 7.98
N MET A 2 -22.87 4.84 8.34
CA MET A 2 -21.42 4.66 8.49
C MET A 2 -20.63 4.82 7.19
N GLN A 3 -21.18 4.49 6.03
CA GLN A 3 -20.46 4.63 4.74
C GLN A 3 -20.19 6.09 4.34
N ARG A 4 -21.01 7.04 4.77
CA ARG A 4 -20.79 8.48 4.50
C ARG A 4 -19.66 9.10 5.34
N SER A 5 -19.34 8.55 6.49
CA SER A 5 -18.28 9.07 7.35
C SER A 5 -16.88 8.54 7.03
N LEU A 6 -16.78 7.45 6.25
CA LEU A 6 -15.51 6.91 5.77
C LEU A 6 -14.95 7.68 4.56
N VAL A 7 -15.83 8.37 3.81
CA VAL A 7 -15.44 9.27 2.73
C VAL A 7 -15.26 10.68 3.33
N GLY A 8 -14.16 10.88 4.03
CA GLY A 8 -13.69 12.22 4.42
C GLY A 8 -13.18 13.00 3.21
N SER A 9 -12.85 14.29 3.39
CA SER A 9 -12.17 15.06 2.36
C SER A 9 -10.77 14.48 2.14
N GLU A 10 -10.65 13.59 1.17
CA GLU A 10 -9.39 12.95 0.80
C GLU A 10 -8.57 13.88 -0.08
N MET A 11 -7.33 14.10 0.28
CA MET A 11 -6.37 14.77 -0.59
C MET A 11 -5.58 13.71 -1.37
N CYS A 12 -5.88 13.59 -2.67
CA CYS A 12 -5.12 12.73 -3.57
C CYS A 12 -3.97 13.51 -4.20
N ILE A 13 -2.76 13.05 -4.00
CA ILE A 13 -1.54 13.61 -4.61
C ILE A 13 -1.06 12.61 -5.66
N ARG A 14 -0.86 13.10 -6.88
CA ARG A 14 -0.23 12.34 -7.98
C ARG A 14 0.79 13.26 -8.64
N ASP A 15 2.04 12.87 -8.58
CA ASP A 15 3.13 13.66 -9.13
C ASP A 15 4.10 12.78 -9.92
N SER A 16 4.53 13.29 -11.08
CA SER A 16 5.48 12.64 -11.96
C SER A 16 6.62 13.60 -12.27
N ASN A 17 7.82 13.20 -11.94
CA ASN A 17 9.03 13.96 -12.14
C ASN A 17 9.94 13.24 -13.14
N SER A 18 10.44 13.97 -14.14
CA SER A 18 11.39 13.46 -15.12
C SER A 18 12.63 14.34 -15.16
N LEU A 19 13.78 13.70 -15.06
CA LEU A 19 15.09 14.33 -15.12
C LEU A 19 15.90 13.71 -16.26
N SER A 20 16.49 14.53 -17.13
CA SER A 20 17.33 14.06 -18.23
C SER A 20 18.71 14.68 -18.18
N TYR A 21 19.75 13.84 -18.38
CA TYR A 21 21.13 14.30 -18.40
C TYR A 21 22.00 13.35 -19.25
N LYS A 22 22.66 13.88 -20.29
CA LYS A 22 23.64 13.17 -21.12
C LYS A 22 23.18 11.77 -21.59
N GLY A 23 21.93 11.65 -22.06
CA GLY A 23 21.36 10.39 -22.53
C GLY A 23 20.71 9.53 -21.45
N PHE A 24 20.90 9.84 -20.18
CA PHE A 24 20.12 9.28 -19.06
C PHE A 24 18.80 10.02 -18.90
N GLU A 25 17.75 9.28 -18.63
CA GLU A 25 16.45 9.80 -18.26
C GLU A 25 15.93 9.01 -17.06
N LEU A 26 15.67 9.73 -15.97
CA LEU A 26 15.06 9.21 -14.76
C LEU A 26 13.63 9.73 -14.66
N SER A 27 12.64 8.84 -14.58
CA SER A 27 11.25 9.17 -14.32
C SER A 27 10.82 8.56 -13.00
N VAL A 28 10.17 9.35 -12.16
CA VAL A 28 9.67 8.94 -10.84
C VAL A 28 8.21 9.32 -10.73
N PHE A 29 7.37 8.36 -10.38
CA PHE A 29 5.94 8.58 -10.14
C PHE A 29 5.58 8.30 -8.69
N LEU A 30 5.06 9.33 -8.02
CA LEU A 30 4.59 9.31 -6.64
C LEU A 30 3.07 9.41 -6.60
N GLN A 31 2.47 8.66 -5.70
CA GLN A 31 1.04 8.73 -5.40
C GLN A 31 0.84 8.71 -3.90
N GLY A 32 -0.02 9.61 -3.39
CA GLY A 32 -0.38 9.64 -1.98
C GLY A 32 -1.85 9.96 -1.79
N ILE A 33 -2.39 9.48 -0.68
CA ILE A 33 -3.71 9.85 -0.17
C ILE A 33 -3.52 10.24 1.29
N ALA A 34 -4.11 11.35 1.68
CA ALA A 34 -4.08 11.82 3.06
C ALA A 34 -5.50 12.07 3.56
N GLY A 35 -5.75 11.72 4.83
CA GLY A 35 -7.01 11.96 5.51
C GLY A 35 -8.05 10.84 5.35
N ASN A 36 -7.83 9.85 4.49
CA ASN A 36 -8.74 8.72 4.34
C ASN A 36 -8.77 7.81 5.56
N LYS A 37 -9.89 7.14 5.77
CA LYS A 37 -10.09 6.12 6.78
C LYS A 37 -10.33 4.77 6.12
N ILE A 38 -9.78 3.73 6.73
CA ILE A 38 -9.95 2.34 6.27
C ILE A 38 -10.60 1.55 7.39
N TYR A 39 -11.66 0.83 7.06
CA TYR A 39 -12.24 -0.18 7.92
C TYR A 39 -11.48 -1.49 7.71
N ASN A 40 -10.63 -1.87 8.68
CA ASN A 40 -9.84 -3.09 8.63
C ASN A 40 -10.67 -4.28 9.13
N ALA A 41 -11.45 -4.88 8.23
CA ALA A 41 -12.31 -6.02 8.55
C ALA A 41 -11.51 -7.26 8.96
N ASN A 42 -10.23 -7.36 8.56
CA ASN A 42 -9.36 -8.48 8.94
C ASN A 42 -9.11 -8.52 10.45
N ASN A 43 -9.12 -7.37 11.11
CA ASN A 43 -8.91 -7.27 12.54
C ASN A 43 -10.11 -7.79 13.36
N ILE A 44 -11.27 -7.98 12.75
CA ILE A 44 -12.42 -8.64 13.41
C ILE A 44 -12.02 -10.07 13.79
N ASP A 45 -11.44 -10.82 12.85
CA ASP A 45 -11.01 -12.20 13.08
C ASP A 45 -9.64 -12.25 13.78
N ASN A 46 -8.70 -11.41 13.35
CA ASN A 46 -7.32 -11.41 13.83
C ASN A 46 -7.16 -10.98 15.30
N THR A 47 -8.12 -10.22 15.83
CA THR A 47 -8.11 -9.71 17.21
C THR A 47 -9.41 -9.99 17.99
N GLY A 48 -10.33 -10.75 17.40
CA GLY A 48 -11.65 -10.98 17.97
C GLY A 48 -11.67 -11.87 19.19
N MET A 49 -10.76 -12.83 19.30
CA MET A 49 -10.65 -13.79 20.39
C MET A 49 -11.97 -14.56 20.69
N ALA A 50 -12.87 -14.63 19.70
CA ALA A 50 -14.18 -15.25 19.81
C ALA A 50 -14.16 -16.75 19.54
N ALA A 51 -13.15 -17.24 18.83
CA ALA A 51 -13.03 -18.64 18.44
C ALA A 51 -11.56 -19.10 18.46
N ALA A 52 -11.37 -20.41 18.30
CA ALA A 52 -10.06 -21.06 18.41
C ALA A 52 -9.31 -21.04 17.08
N TYR A 53 -8.99 -19.85 16.56
CA TYR A 53 -8.05 -19.70 15.44
C TYR A 53 -6.83 -18.86 15.80
N ASN A 54 -5.84 -18.91 14.91
CA ASN A 54 -4.65 -18.07 15.03
C ASN A 54 -5.02 -16.58 15.00
N GLN A 55 -4.38 -15.83 15.88
CA GLN A 55 -4.61 -14.40 16.02
C GLN A 55 -3.28 -13.64 16.03
N THR A 56 -3.34 -12.34 15.86
CA THR A 56 -2.15 -11.48 15.94
C THR A 56 -1.65 -11.39 17.39
N THR A 57 -0.38 -11.02 17.56
CA THR A 57 0.24 -10.82 18.86
C THR A 57 -0.39 -9.68 19.68
N ASP A 58 -1.17 -8.80 19.03
CA ASP A 58 -1.87 -7.73 19.72
C ASP A 58 -2.88 -8.22 20.75
N VAL A 59 -3.43 -9.44 20.58
CA VAL A 59 -4.30 -10.07 21.56
C VAL A 59 -3.62 -10.36 22.92
N LEU A 60 -2.29 -10.32 22.97
CA LEU A 60 -1.55 -10.46 24.22
C LEU A 60 -1.79 -9.25 25.15
N LYS A 61 -2.18 -8.09 24.58
CA LYS A 61 -2.54 -6.86 25.30
C LYS A 61 -4.00 -6.88 25.80
N ARG A 62 -4.67 -8.02 25.73
CA ARG A 62 -6.09 -8.16 26.14
C ARG A 62 -6.31 -7.85 27.60
N TRP A 63 -7.51 -7.44 27.92
CA TRP A 63 -7.92 -7.23 29.29
C TRP A 63 -7.89 -8.55 30.09
N GLN A 64 -7.23 -8.55 31.23
CA GLN A 64 -7.09 -9.71 32.13
C GLN A 64 -7.52 -9.37 33.58
N GLY A 65 -7.92 -8.12 33.82
CA GLY A 65 -8.33 -7.60 35.10
C GLY A 65 -8.27 -6.07 35.10
N GLU A 66 -8.71 -5.45 36.17
CA GLU A 66 -8.73 -4.00 36.32
C GLU A 66 -7.33 -3.41 36.10
N GLY A 67 -7.24 -2.36 35.28
CA GLY A 67 -5.98 -1.66 34.95
C GLY A 67 -5.06 -2.36 33.95
N THR A 68 -5.41 -3.53 33.40
CA THR A 68 -4.52 -4.28 32.50
C THR A 68 -4.60 -3.86 31.03
N SER A 69 -5.77 -3.39 30.56
CA SER A 69 -5.95 -2.89 29.19
C SER A 69 -7.18 -2.01 29.07
N ASN A 70 -7.04 -0.92 28.30
CA ASN A 70 -8.15 -0.03 27.89
C ASN A 70 -8.42 -0.10 26.37
N SER A 71 -7.62 -0.86 25.60
CA SER A 71 -7.69 -0.91 24.14
C SER A 71 -8.19 -2.24 23.60
N MET A 72 -7.98 -3.34 24.36
CA MET A 72 -8.29 -4.68 23.90
C MET A 72 -9.23 -5.37 24.89
N PRO A 73 -10.37 -5.95 24.44
CA PRO A 73 -11.34 -6.60 25.32
C PRO A 73 -10.79 -7.90 25.92
N ARG A 74 -11.54 -8.45 26.86
CA ARG A 74 -11.29 -9.77 27.42
C ARG A 74 -11.52 -10.86 26.37
N ALA A 75 -10.67 -11.86 26.34
CA ALA A 75 -10.87 -13.07 25.53
C ALA A 75 -12.01 -13.92 26.15
N VAL A 76 -13.10 -14.11 25.43
CA VAL A 76 -14.22 -14.96 25.83
C VAL A 76 -14.70 -15.72 24.60
N PHE A 77 -14.72 -17.05 24.71
CA PHE A 77 -15.20 -17.89 23.62
C PHE A 77 -16.68 -17.57 23.29
N GLY A 78 -17.00 -17.51 22.00
CA GLY A 78 -18.35 -17.20 21.51
C GLY A 78 -18.72 -15.72 21.58
N ASP A 79 -17.83 -14.84 22.07
CA ASP A 79 -17.99 -13.37 22.12
C ASP A 79 -19.39 -12.89 22.63
N PRO A 80 -19.80 -13.26 23.83
CA PRO A 80 -21.13 -12.92 24.32
C PRO A 80 -21.39 -11.39 24.42
N ASN A 81 -20.31 -10.60 24.51
CA ASN A 81 -20.38 -9.14 24.53
C ASN A 81 -20.37 -8.49 23.13
N GLN A 82 -20.33 -9.30 22.07
CA GLN A 82 -20.28 -8.83 20.69
C GLN A 82 -19.15 -7.82 20.39
N ASN A 83 -17.96 -8.07 20.91
CA ASN A 83 -16.78 -7.23 20.68
C ASN A 83 -16.29 -7.27 19.21
N THR A 84 -16.71 -8.29 18.47
CA THR A 84 -16.43 -8.49 17.03
C THR A 84 -17.43 -7.78 16.12
N ARG A 85 -18.47 -7.14 16.67
CA ARG A 85 -19.43 -6.38 15.87
C ARG A 85 -18.78 -5.21 15.16
N VAL A 86 -19.37 -4.78 14.05
CA VAL A 86 -18.96 -3.59 13.32
C VAL A 86 -18.90 -2.37 14.25
N SER A 87 -17.71 -1.77 14.36
CA SER A 87 -17.47 -0.61 15.24
C SER A 87 -16.27 0.21 14.74
N ASP A 88 -16.10 1.40 15.28
CA ASP A 88 -14.99 2.31 15.02
C ASP A 88 -13.63 1.77 15.50
N ARG A 89 -13.63 0.77 16.38
CA ARG A 89 -12.43 0.05 16.82
C ARG A 89 -11.57 -0.47 15.65
N PHE A 90 -12.21 -0.80 14.55
CA PHE A 90 -11.57 -1.36 13.34
C PHE A 90 -11.30 -0.31 12.27
N VAL A 91 -11.57 0.98 12.57
CA VAL A 91 -11.30 2.09 11.66
C VAL A 91 -9.91 2.63 11.91
N GLU A 92 -9.05 2.54 10.90
CA GLU A 92 -7.67 2.99 10.96
C GLU A 92 -7.42 4.18 10.02
N ASN A 93 -6.28 4.85 10.23
CA ASN A 93 -5.80 5.87 9.31
C ASN A 93 -5.24 5.20 8.05
N GLY A 94 -5.85 5.46 6.92
CA GLY A 94 -5.47 4.91 5.62
C GLY A 94 -4.52 5.80 4.82
N SER A 95 -4.03 6.88 5.39
CA SER A 95 -3.09 7.77 4.70
C SER A 95 -1.81 7.03 4.29
N TYR A 96 -1.36 7.27 3.05
CA TYR A 96 -0.14 6.68 2.54
C TYR A 96 0.55 7.56 1.50
N LEU A 97 1.84 7.33 1.33
CA LEU A 97 2.64 7.81 0.21
C LEU A 97 3.32 6.63 -0.45
N ARG A 98 3.09 6.44 -1.74
CA ARG A 98 3.63 5.34 -2.52
C ARG A 98 4.51 5.85 -3.66
N LEU A 99 5.71 5.29 -3.75
CA LEU A 99 6.58 5.38 -4.90
C LEU A 99 6.14 4.29 -5.88
N LYS A 100 5.25 4.67 -6.81
CA LYS A 100 4.58 3.73 -7.71
C LYS A 100 5.47 3.22 -8.82
N ASN A 101 6.27 4.12 -9.40
CA ASN A 101 7.15 3.75 -10.51
C ASN A 101 8.44 4.55 -10.45
N ILE A 102 9.54 3.86 -10.74
CA ILE A 102 10.82 4.47 -11.08
C ILE A 102 11.27 3.84 -12.40
N THR A 103 11.58 4.68 -13.37
CA THR A 103 12.15 4.23 -14.64
C THR A 103 13.46 4.97 -14.90
N LEU A 104 14.54 4.23 -15.08
CA LEU A 104 15.82 4.74 -15.52
C LEU A 104 16.05 4.26 -16.94
N SER A 105 16.26 5.18 -17.88
CA SER A 105 16.56 4.86 -19.28
C SER A 105 17.87 5.47 -19.69
N TYR A 106 18.54 4.81 -20.62
CA TYR A 106 19.73 5.33 -21.26
C TYR A 106 19.63 5.21 -22.78
N THR A 107 19.77 6.33 -23.46
CA THR A 107 19.81 6.40 -24.93
C THR A 107 21.25 6.41 -25.38
N PHE A 108 21.64 5.44 -26.19
CA PHE A 108 23.01 5.30 -26.66
C PHE A 108 23.36 6.40 -27.68
N PRO A 109 24.59 6.95 -27.64
CA PRO A 109 25.05 7.93 -28.62
C PRO A 109 25.07 7.35 -30.02
N LYS A 110 24.67 8.10 -31.03
CA LYS A 110 24.65 7.68 -32.43
C LYS A 110 25.99 7.17 -32.92
N GLN A 111 27.09 7.72 -32.43
CA GLN A 111 28.46 7.30 -32.80
C GLN A 111 28.77 5.82 -32.53
N TRP A 112 28.14 5.23 -31.51
CA TRP A 112 28.32 3.83 -31.17
C TRP A 112 27.45 2.92 -32.04
N LEU A 113 26.32 3.43 -32.52
CA LEU A 113 25.28 2.69 -33.23
C LEU A 113 25.53 2.65 -34.76
N GLN A 114 26.24 3.64 -35.31
CA GLN A 114 26.49 3.77 -36.74
C GLN A 114 27.18 2.52 -37.36
N LYS A 115 28.08 1.86 -36.63
CA LYS A 115 28.75 0.63 -37.09
C LYS A 115 27.79 -0.55 -37.27
N ALA A 116 26.68 -0.53 -36.52
CA ALA A 116 25.67 -1.59 -36.52
C ALA A 116 24.44 -1.24 -37.38
N GLN A 117 24.47 -0.10 -38.11
CA GLN A 117 23.32 0.41 -38.89
C GLN A 117 22.02 0.59 -38.05
N ILE A 118 22.19 0.90 -36.79
CA ILE A 118 21.06 1.16 -35.86
C ILE A 118 20.90 2.68 -35.74
N GLU A 119 19.68 3.21 -35.96
CA GLU A 119 19.41 4.64 -35.84
C GLU A 119 19.34 5.07 -34.39
N ASN A 120 18.72 4.26 -33.55
CA ASN A 120 18.55 4.55 -32.13
C ASN A 120 18.50 3.27 -31.32
N ALA A 121 19.11 3.28 -30.13
CA ALA A 121 19.03 2.22 -29.14
C ALA A 121 18.78 2.82 -27.77
N ARG A 122 17.82 2.27 -27.03
CA ARG A 122 17.47 2.69 -25.68
C ARG A 122 17.36 1.47 -24.77
N LEU A 123 18.07 1.52 -23.66
CA LEU A 123 17.97 0.60 -22.56
C LEU A 123 17.10 1.24 -21.46
N SER A 124 16.14 0.52 -20.92
CA SER A 124 15.30 0.99 -19.81
C SER A 124 15.20 -0.06 -18.72
N LEU A 125 15.32 0.38 -17.49
CA LEU A 125 15.07 -0.38 -16.27
C LEU A 125 13.93 0.29 -15.51
N SER A 126 12.87 -0.44 -15.25
CA SER A 126 11.74 0.06 -14.47
C SER A 126 11.45 -0.82 -13.26
N CYS A 127 11.00 -0.18 -12.20
CA CYS A 127 10.51 -0.84 -11.01
C CYS A 127 9.15 -0.26 -10.65
N GLU A 128 8.14 -1.14 -10.53
CA GLU A 128 6.80 -0.76 -10.08
C GLU A 128 6.59 -1.15 -8.62
N ASN A 129 5.75 -0.38 -7.92
CA ASN A 129 5.42 -0.57 -6.50
C ASN A 129 6.67 -0.65 -5.61
N VAL A 130 7.57 0.32 -5.78
CA VAL A 130 8.91 0.34 -5.16
C VAL A 130 8.83 0.36 -3.64
N ALA A 131 8.02 1.28 -3.09
CA ALA A 131 7.87 1.44 -1.66
C ALA A 131 6.53 2.12 -1.32
N THR A 132 5.98 1.77 -0.15
CA THR A 132 4.81 2.42 0.43
C THR A 132 5.12 2.83 1.86
N ILE A 133 4.87 4.09 2.19
CA ILE A 133 4.99 4.65 3.53
C ILE A 133 3.56 4.85 4.03
N THR A 134 3.20 4.18 5.11
CA THR A 134 1.87 4.24 5.70
C THR A 134 1.90 3.89 7.18
N GLY A 135 0.93 4.37 7.95
CA GLY A 135 0.67 3.93 9.32
C GLY A 135 -0.44 2.88 9.42
N TYR A 136 -0.99 2.43 8.28
CA TYR A 136 -2.00 1.39 8.24
C TYR A 136 -1.43 0.03 8.64
N SER A 137 -2.17 -0.73 9.46
CA SER A 137 -1.70 -2.01 10.00
C SER A 137 -1.88 -3.20 9.05
N GLY A 138 -2.76 -3.07 8.03
CA GLY A 138 -3.00 -4.10 7.01
C GLY A 138 -1.92 -4.14 5.93
N PHE A 139 -2.09 -5.04 4.96
CA PHE A 139 -1.08 -5.29 3.93
C PHE A 139 -0.95 -4.15 2.92
N ASP A 140 -2.07 -3.55 2.51
CA ASP A 140 -2.07 -2.49 1.51
C ASP A 140 -3.12 -1.42 1.86
N PRO A 141 -2.72 -0.14 2.00
CA PRO A 141 -3.65 0.95 2.27
C PRO A 141 -4.48 1.37 1.04
N GLU A 142 -4.13 0.90 -0.17
CA GLU A 142 -4.89 1.16 -1.39
C GLU A 142 -6.08 0.20 -1.50
N VAL A 143 -7.01 0.31 -0.56
CA VAL A 143 -8.28 -0.40 -0.59
C VAL A 143 -9.24 0.22 -1.62
N GLY A 144 -10.26 -0.53 -2.05
CA GLY A 144 -11.24 -0.02 -3.01
C GLY A 144 -12.01 1.20 -2.48
N ILE A 145 -12.84 1.79 -3.35
CA ILE A 145 -13.65 3.00 -3.06
C ILE A 145 -14.56 2.87 -1.82
N ASN A 146 -14.85 1.66 -1.40
CA ASN A 146 -15.68 1.40 -0.21
C ASN A 146 -14.91 1.59 1.11
N GLY A 147 -13.58 1.76 1.07
CA GLY A 147 -12.75 1.94 2.26
C GLY A 147 -12.70 0.72 3.19
N ILE A 148 -13.06 -0.47 2.71
CA ILE A 148 -13.09 -1.70 3.50
C ILE A 148 -11.98 -2.64 3.03
N ASP A 149 -11.10 -3.05 3.95
CA ASP A 149 -10.10 -4.09 3.71
C ASP A 149 -10.62 -5.45 4.16
N GLN A 150 -10.78 -6.36 3.21
CA GLN A 150 -11.22 -7.74 3.41
C GLN A 150 -10.12 -8.71 2.96
N ASN A 151 -8.93 -8.60 3.54
CA ASN A 151 -7.79 -9.47 3.25
C ASN A 151 -7.35 -9.41 1.77
N ARG A 152 -7.20 -8.19 1.25
CA ARG A 152 -6.76 -7.98 -0.11
C ARG A 152 -5.30 -8.39 -0.27
N TYR A 153 -5.00 -9.13 -1.33
CA TYR A 153 -3.63 -9.51 -1.63
C TYR A 153 -2.79 -8.24 -1.96
N PRO A 154 -1.62 -8.06 -1.34
CA PRO A 154 -0.78 -6.88 -1.58
C PRO A 154 -0.26 -6.85 -3.02
N ILE A 155 -0.13 -5.64 -3.56
CA ILE A 155 0.40 -5.43 -4.91
C ILE A 155 1.89 -5.84 -4.93
N SER A 156 2.26 -6.69 -5.90
CA SER A 156 3.63 -7.15 -6.06
C SER A 156 4.56 -6.05 -6.57
N ARG A 157 5.82 -6.14 -6.19
CA ARG A 157 6.89 -5.34 -6.77
C ARG A 157 7.35 -6.00 -8.07
N THR A 158 7.39 -5.23 -9.16
CA THR A 158 7.75 -5.73 -10.49
C THR A 158 8.98 -5.00 -11.00
N PHE A 159 9.97 -5.75 -11.47
CA PHE A 159 11.15 -5.21 -12.16
C PHE A 159 11.06 -5.58 -13.63
N SER A 160 11.30 -4.61 -14.51
CA SER A 160 11.27 -4.82 -15.96
C SER A 160 12.52 -4.22 -16.59
N LEU A 161 13.13 -4.98 -17.51
CA LEU A 161 14.23 -4.55 -18.33
C LEU A 161 13.76 -4.48 -19.79
N GLY A 162 13.88 -3.31 -20.40
CA GLY A 162 13.47 -3.07 -21.79
C GLY A 162 14.67 -2.68 -22.66
N LEU A 163 14.72 -3.23 -23.87
CA LEU A 163 15.64 -2.85 -24.94
C LEU A 163 14.80 -2.44 -26.15
N ASN A 164 15.05 -1.26 -26.66
CA ASN A 164 14.38 -0.74 -27.85
C ASN A 164 15.42 -0.38 -28.90
N PHE A 165 15.24 -0.89 -30.12
CA PHE A 165 16.11 -0.62 -31.26
C PHE A 165 15.27 -0.12 -32.42
N ASN A 166 15.74 0.94 -33.10
CA ASN A 166 15.21 1.44 -34.36
C ASN A 166 16.33 1.31 -35.43
N PHE A 167 15.94 0.70 -36.55
CA PHE A 167 16.83 0.48 -37.71
C PHE A 167 16.51 1.42 -38.85
#